data_13654add66910b5cf8e64ebb339916ab
#
_entry.id   13654add66910b5cf8e64ebb339916ab
#
_cell.length_a   1.000
_cell.length_b   1.000
_cell.length_c   1.000
_cell.angle_alpha   90.00
_cell.angle_beta   90.00
_cell.angle_gamma   90.00
#
_symmetry.space_group_name_H-M   'P 1'
#
loop_
_entity.id
_entity.type
_entity.pdbx_description
1 polymer ?
#
loop_
_entity_poly.entity_id
_entity_poly.type
_entity_poly.pdbx_seq_one_letter_code
_entity_poly.pdbx_strand_id
1 'polypeptide(L)'
;MPRRHVVLALVVAVCWAVNFVVIDIGLESFPPLLFAALRFGLTAFPAIFFVPRPDVRWRAVVAVGLFIGVGQFGVLFAAMNTGLPAGLASVIAPIQPVFTIPFAVIALGERPSLRQVIGVSLAIAGLGAIAVGRARGVPLQAVALGVASAASWGCGNVVTRAAKPKRPFSLLVWSSVVAPLPLLGLSLIFEGTGRWQSAVSSVGASGLAALAYVVVVSTFFGYGSWYWLMSRYPASTVAPFTLLVPVVGIVTAWLVRGEHPTWGELLGSLVVLVGLGLALGARLGAGGERPAPYLRVDVKPHYERARDSAAGQG
;
A
#
# COMPACT_ATOMS: atom_id res chain seq x y z
N MET A 1 15.61 3.27 11.96
CA MET A 1 15.77 2.78 10.56
C MET A 1 17.07 3.33 9.99
N PRO A 2 17.99 2.52 9.43
CA PRO A 2 19.23 2.99 8.81
C PRO A 2 18.94 3.91 7.62
N ARG A 3 19.86 4.86 7.32
CA ARG A 3 19.70 5.82 6.22
C ARG A 3 19.38 5.16 4.88
N ARG A 4 20.07 4.06 4.54
CA ARG A 4 19.84 3.30 3.28
C ARG A 4 18.39 2.78 3.15
N HIS A 5 17.74 2.41 4.26
CA HIS A 5 16.36 1.92 4.25
C HIS A 5 15.34 3.08 4.21
N VAL A 6 15.71 4.26 4.74
CA VAL A 6 14.94 5.50 4.54
C VAL A 6 14.96 5.88 3.06
N VAL A 7 16.15 5.87 2.44
CA VAL A 7 16.30 6.15 0.99
C VAL A 7 15.47 5.15 0.17
N LEU A 8 15.50 3.85 0.51
CA LEU A 8 14.68 2.85 -0.17
C LEU A 8 13.18 3.18 -0.08
N ALA A 9 12.68 3.55 1.12
CA ALA A 9 11.28 3.93 1.30
C ALA A 9 10.90 5.19 0.51
N LEU A 10 11.80 6.19 0.43
CA LEU A 10 11.62 7.39 -0.39
C LEU A 10 11.58 7.05 -1.88
N VAL A 11 12.48 6.21 -2.37
CA VAL A 11 12.49 5.75 -3.78
C VAL A 11 11.20 5.01 -4.11
N VAL A 12 10.71 4.13 -3.23
CA VAL A 12 9.42 3.46 -3.41
C VAL A 12 8.28 4.48 -3.50
N ALA A 13 8.26 5.49 -2.63
CA ALA A 13 7.25 6.54 -2.68
C ALA A 13 7.28 7.34 -3.99
N VAL A 14 8.48 7.66 -4.51
CA VAL A 14 8.66 8.31 -5.82
C VAL A 14 8.15 7.42 -6.95
N CYS A 15 8.53 6.13 -6.97
CA CYS A 15 8.04 5.18 -7.97
C CYS A 15 6.50 5.09 -7.95
N TRP A 16 5.88 5.09 -6.78
CA TRP A 16 4.43 5.05 -6.68
C TRP A 16 3.75 6.38 -7.02
N ALA A 17 4.42 7.50 -6.82
CA ALA A 17 3.93 8.80 -7.27
C ALA A 17 3.87 8.87 -8.80
N VAL A 18 4.96 8.51 -9.47
CA VAL A 18 5.02 8.42 -10.94
C VAL A 18 4.00 7.40 -11.47
N ASN A 19 3.76 6.32 -10.73
CA ASN A 19 2.82 5.26 -11.09
C ASN A 19 1.39 5.78 -11.34
N PHE A 20 0.92 6.85 -10.68
CA PHE A 20 -0.42 7.39 -10.94
C PHE A 20 -0.54 7.98 -12.35
N VAL A 21 0.48 8.69 -12.84
CA VAL A 21 0.53 9.18 -14.22
C VAL A 21 0.63 8.01 -15.21
N VAL A 22 1.41 6.99 -14.88
CA VAL A 22 1.55 5.80 -15.72
C VAL A 22 0.25 4.98 -15.76
N ILE A 23 -0.49 4.87 -14.63
CA ILE A 23 -1.82 4.24 -14.62
C ILE A 23 -2.77 5.03 -15.51
N ASP A 24 -2.81 6.36 -15.44
CA ASP A 24 -3.65 7.21 -16.27
C ASP A 24 -3.41 6.94 -17.77
N ILE A 25 -2.14 6.86 -18.19
CA ILE A 25 -1.76 6.46 -19.57
C ILE A 25 -2.25 5.03 -19.87
N GLY A 26 -2.14 4.10 -18.93
CA GLY A 26 -2.61 2.73 -19.11
C GLY A 26 -4.13 2.63 -19.26
N LEU A 27 -4.88 3.45 -18.53
CA LEU A 27 -6.34 3.50 -18.58
C LEU A 27 -6.90 4.07 -19.90
N GLU A 28 -6.09 4.75 -20.70
CA GLU A 28 -6.46 5.12 -22.08
C GLU A 28 -6.60 3.88 -22.99
N SER A 29 -5.86 2.78 -22.66
CA SER A 29 -5.83 1.55 -23.47
C SER A 29 -6.58 0.37 -22.82
N PHE A 30 -6.70 0.33 -21.49
CA PHE A 30 -7.25 -0.81 -20.76
C PHE A 30 -8.42 -0.38 -19.86
N PRO A 31 -9.49 -1.21 -19.77
CA PRO A 31 -10.48 -1.08 -18.71
C PRO A 31 -9.81 -1.22 -17.33
N PRO A 32 -10.19 -0.39 -16.33
CA PRO A 32 -9.52 -0.33 -15.03
C PRO A 32 -9.35 -1.67 -14.30
N LEU A 33 -10.42 -2.46 -14.17
CA LEU A 33 -10.36 -3.74 -13.47
C LEU A 33 -9.58 -4.79 -14.25
N LEU A 34 -9.70 -4.79 -15.59
CA LEU A 34 -8.87 -5.62 -16.45
C LEU A 34 -7.39 -5.27 -16.29
N PHE A 35 -7.05 -3.97 -16.26
CA PHE A 35 -5.67 -3.51 -16.08
C PHE A 35 -5.09 -3.97 -14.75
N ALA A 36 -5.89 -3.91 -13.67
CA ALA A 36 -5.49 -4.43 -12.36
C ALA A 36 -5.31 -5.96 -12.38
N ALA A 37 -6.22 -6.70 -13.03
CA ALA A 37 -6.11 -8.15 -13.17
C ALA A 37 -4.84 -8.54 -13.92
N LEU A 38 -4.54 -7.87 -15.04
CA LEU A 38 -3.30 -8.06 -15.81
C LEU A 38 -2.05 -7.74 -14.98
N ARG A 39 -2.07 -6.63 -14.24
CA ARG A 39 -0.97 -6.29 -13.32
C ARG A 39 -0.62 -7.43 -12.38
N PHE A 40 -1.61 -7.96 -11.65
CA PHE A 40 -1.38 -9.03 -10.69
C PHE A 40 -1.13 -10.38 -11.37
N GLY A 41 -1.80 -10.66 -12.48
CA GLY A 41 -1.57 -11.86 -13.29
C GLY A 41 -0.13 -11.94 -13.79
N LEU A 42 0.39 -10.87 -14.39
CA LEU A 42 1.77 -10.80 -14.89
C LEU A 42 2.80 -10.73 -13.75
N THR A 43 2.42 -10.20 -12.58
CA THR A 43 3.28 -10.28 -11.39
C THR A 43 3.37 -11.71 -10.87
N ALA A 44 2.26 -12.47 -10.89
CA ALA A 44 2.22 -13.85 -10.44
C ALA A 44 2.88 -14.80 -11.45
N PHE A 45 2.55 -14.65 -12.73
CA PHE A 45 3.02 -15.52 -13.82
C PHE A 45 3.96 -14.75 -14.75
N PRO A 46 5.17 -15.22 -15.02
CA PRO A 46 5.73 -16.55 -14.71
C PRO A 46 6.46 -16.68 -13.36
N ALA A 47 6.51 -15.62 -12.54
CA ALA A 47 7.38 -15.56 -11.34
C ALA A 47 7.11 -16.70 -10.33
N ILE A 48 5.86 -17.20 -10.25
CA ILE A 48 5.49 -18.29 -9.33
C ILE A 48 6.28 -19.59 -9.56
N PHE A 49 6.73 -19.85 -10.79
CA PHE A 49 7.50 -21.05 -11.12
C PHE A 49 8.95 -20.99 -10.64
N PHE A 50 9.49 -19.77 -10.43
CA PHE A 50 10.87 -19.54 -10.04
C PHE A 50 11.01 -19.08 -8.58
N VAL A 51 9.92 -18.58 -8.00
CA VAL A 51 9.93 -18.05 -6.64
C VAL A 51 9.41 -19.09 -5.66
N PRO A 52 10.22 -19.49 -4.66
CA PRO A 52 9.82 -20.52 -3.70
C PRO A 52 8.59 -20.07 -2.90
N ARG A 53 7.85 -21.05 -2.37
CA ARG A 53 6.70 -20.79 -1.51
C ARG A 53 7.09 -19.90 -0.33
N PRO A 54 6.20 -18.96 0.07
CA PRO A 54 6.44 -18.11 1.23
C PRO A 54 6.44 -18.96 2.51
N ASP A 55 7.26 -18.55 3.46
CA ASP A 55 7.43 -19.18 4.77
C ASP A 55 6.39 -18.68 5.80
N VAL A 56 5.18 -18.37 5.32
CA VAL A 56 4.06 -17.90 6.13
C VAL A 56 2.84 -18.77 5.94
N ARG A 57 1.87 -18.67 6.85
CA ARG A 57 0.60 -19.41 6.73
C ARG A 57 -0.17 -18.98 5.48
N TRP A 58 -0.79 -19.91 4.77
CA TRP A 58 -1.60 -19.63 3.58
C TRP A 58 -2.71 -18.60 3.82
N ARG A 59 -3.29 -18.58 5.02
CA ARG A 59 -4.27 -17.55 5.41
C ARG A 59 -3.68 -16.13 5.27
N ALA A 60 -2.41 -15.92 5.57
CA ALA A 60 -1.76 -14.62 5.41
C ALA A 60 -1.54 -14.31 3.92
N VAL A 61 -1.14 -15.29 3.11
CA VAL A 61 -0.98 -15.12 1.65
C VAL A 61 -2.32 -14.69 1.02
N VAL A 62 -3.39 -15.41 1.33
CA VAL A 62 -4.74 -15.10 0.82
C VAL A 62 -5.21 -13.74 1.33
N ALA A 63 -5.04 -13.45 2.64
CA ALA A 63 -5.44 -12.17 3.20
C ALA A 63 -4.70 -10.98 2.57
N VAL A 64 -3.38 -11.09 2.35
CA VAL A 64 -2.60 -10.03 1.66
C VAL A 64 -3.11 -9.88 0.22
N GLY A 65 -3.33 -10.97 -0.51
CA GLY A 65 -3.86 -10.92 -1.88
C GLY A 65 -5.24 -10.29 -1.96
N LEU A 66 -6.14 -10.62 -1.02
CA LEU A 66 -7.47 -10.03 -0.96
C LEU A 66 -7.41 -8.54 -0.55
N PHE A 67 -6.70 -8.20 0.52
CA PHE A 67 -6.65 -6.81 0.98
C PHE A 67 -5.89 -5.89 0.04
N ILE A 68 -4.72 -6.30 -0.46
CA ILE A 68 -3.90 -5.47 -1.36
C ILE A 68 -4.41 -5.60 -2.80
N GLY A 69 -4.60 -6.82 -3.30
CA GLY A 69 -4.96 -7.04 -4.71
C GLY A 69 -6.39 -6.63 -5.02
N VAL A 70 -7.34 -7.23 -4.35
CA VAL A 70 -8.77 -7.02 -4.63
C VAL A 70 -9.31 -5.78 -3.90
N GLY A 71 -9.12 -5.70 -2.60
CA GLY A 71 -9.68 -4.65 -1.77
C GLY A 71 -9.07 -3.27 -2.05
N GLN A 72 -7.74 -3.16 -2.14
CA GLN A 72 -7.11 -1.88 -2.47
C GLN A 72 -7.36 -1.52 -3.94
N PHE A 73 -6.92 -2.34 -4.89
CA PHE A 73 -6.99 -1.98 -6.31
C PHE A 73 -8.37 -2.16 -6.92
N GLY A 74 -9.08 -3.25 -6.60
CA GLY A 74 -10.43 -3.47 -7.12
C GLY A 74 -11.40 -2.40 -6.66
N VAL A 75 -11.40 -2.07 -5.36
CA VAL A 75 -12.28 -1.02 -4.81
C VAL A 75 -11.85 0.38 -5.28
N LEU A 76 -10.54 0.67 -5.40
CA LEU A 76 -10.05 1.95 -5.94
C LEU A 76 -10.51 2.16 -7.38
N PHE A 77 -10.41 1.12 -8.22
CA PHE A 77 -10.82 1.24 -9.61
C PHE A 77 -12.34 1.27 -9.77
N ALA A 78 -13.09 0.57 -8.91
CA ALA A 78 -14.53 0.78 -8.79
C ALA A 78 -14.87 2.23 -8.39
N ALA A 79 -14.12 2.82 -7.46
CA ALA A 79 -14.27 4.24 -7.11
C ALA A 79 -14.03 5.16 -8.31
N MET A 80 -12.97 4.91 -9.10
CA MET A 80 -12.67 5.69 -10.31
C MET A 80 -13.77 5.51 -11.35
N ASN A 81 -14.30 4.31 -11.54
CA ASN A 81 -15.43 4.06 -12.44
C ASN A 81 -16.74 4.75 -11.99
N THR A 82 -16.91 4.99 -10.69
CA THR A 82 -18.04 5.74 -10.13
C THR A 82 -17.82 7.27 -10.07
N GLY A 83 -16.72 7.76 -10.64
CA GLY A 83 -16.45 9.19 -10.79
C GLY A 83 -15.39 9.76 -9.84
N LEU A 84 -14.53 8.93 -9.23
CA LEU A 84 -13.35 9.42 -8.51
C LEU A 84 -12.26 9.78 -9.52
N PRO A 85 -11.87 11.07 -9.68
CA PRO A 85 -10.81 11.45 -10.59
C PRO A 85 -9.46 10.86 -10.16
N ALA A 86 -8.60 10.52 -11.12
CA ALA A 86 -7.27 9.96 -10.86
C ALA A 86 -6.43 10.87 -9.95
N GLY A 87 -6.50 12.19 -10.14
CA GLY A 87 -5.83 13.16 -9.28
C GLY A 87 -6.29 13.10 -7.82
N LEU A 88 -7.59 12.88 -7.55
CA LEU A 88 -8.09 12.72 -6.17
C LEU A 88 -7.77 11.32 -5.63
N ALA A 89 -7.80 10.28 -6.48
CA ALA A 89 -7.38 8.93 -6.12
C ALA A 89 -5.92 8.89 -5.63
N SER A 90 -5.02 9.67 -6.28
CA SER A 90 -3.61 9.79 -5.88
C SER A 90 -3.41 10.46 -4.51
N VAL A 91 -4.40 11.20 -4.03
CA VAL A 91 -4.41 11.81 -2.68
C VAL A 91 -5.05 10.88 -1.65
N ILE A 92 -6.17 10.22 -2.02
CA ILE A 92 -6.93 9.36 -1.11
C ILE A 92 -6.20 8.04 -0.83
N ALA A 93 -5.66 7.37 -1.83
CA ALA A 93 -5.01 6.07 -1.60
C ALA A 93 -3.86 6.14 -0.57
N PRO A 94 -2.96 7.16 -0.61
CA PRO A 94 -1.90 7.31 0.39
C PRO A 94 -2.32 7.68 1.80
N ILE A 95 -3.60 7.97 2.09
CA ILE A 95 -4.07 8.16 3.48
C ILE A 95 -4.09 6.85 4.29
N GLN A 96 -3.75 5.72 3.68
CA GLN A 96 -3.69 4.41 4.34
C GLN A 96 -3.01 4.38 5.72
N PRO A 97 -2.03 5.27 6.10
CA PRO A 97 -1.47 5.28 7.44
C PRO A 97 -2.51 5.58 8.54
N VAL A 98 -3.58 6.32 8.19
CA VAL A 98 -4.73 6.56 9.09
C VAL A 98 -5.35 5.26 9.57
N PHE A 99 -5.32 4.23 8.74
CA PHE A 99 -5.85 2.90 9.02
C PHE A 99 -4.75 1.94 9.49
N THR A 100 -3.59 1.93 8.83
CA THR A 100 -2.47 1.04 9.16
C THR A 100 -2.02 1.21 10.61
N ILE A 101 -1.87 2.45 11.08
CA ILE A 101 -1.33 2.71 12.42
C ILE A 101 -2.29 2.24 13.51
N PRO A 102 -3.58 2.63 13.54
CA PRO A 102 -4.54 2.11 14.52
C PRO A 102 -4.70 0.59 14.46
N PHE A 103 -4.77 0.02 13.25
CA PHE A 103 -4.87 -1.43 13.10
C PHE A 103 -3.63 -2.16 13.64
N ALA A 104 -2.42 -1.60 13.45
CA ALA A 104 -1.19 -2.15 14.02
C ALA A 104 -1.15 -2.00 15.55
N VAL A 105 -1.68 -0.92 16.12
CA VAL A 105 -1.82 -0.76 17.57
C VAL A 105 -2.76 -1.85 18.13
N ILE A 106 -3.93 -2.02 17.53
CA ILE A 106 -4.97 -2.96 18.03
C ILE A 106 -4.53 -4.40 17.81
N ALA A 107 -4.04 -4.75 16.61
CA ALA A 107 -3.77 -6.15 16.26
C ALA A 107 -2.38 -6.64 16.67
N LEU A 108 -1.39 -5.75 16.77
CA LEU A 108 0.01 -6.10 16.99
C LEU A 108 0.59 -5.51 18.28
N GLY A 109 -0.18 -4.69 19.00
CA GLY A 109 0.30 -4.00 20.20
C GLY A 109 1.41 -2.97 19.92
N GLU A 110 1.53 -2.47 18.67
CA GLU A 110 2.51 -1.44 18.33
C GLU A 110 2.21 -0.15 19.09
N ARG A 111 3.25 0.53 19.55
CA ARG A 111 3.12 1.79 20.30
C ARG A 111 3.77 2.92 19.51
N PRO A 112 3.03 3.65 18.67
CA PRO A 112 3.55 4.81 17.97
C PRO A 112 3.92 5.90 18.99
N SER A 113 5.02 6.60 18.74
CA SER A 113 5.38 7.76 19.58
C SER A 113 4.41 8.91 19.35
N LEU A 114 4.26 9.79 20.35
CA LEU A 114 3.42 10.99 20.22
C LEU A 114 3.81 11.85 19.01
N ARG A 115 5.11 11.95 18.71
CA ARG A 115 5.62 12.68 17.54
C ARG A 115 5.16 12.04 16.23
N GLN A 116 5.12 10.70 16.15
CA GLN A 116 4.59 9.99 14.98
C GLN A 116 3.10 10.28 14.81
N VAL A 117 2.33 10.23 15.90
CA VAL A 117 0.89 10.52 15.86
C VAL A 117 0.66 11.95 15.38
N ILE A 118 1.32 12.95 16.00
CA ILE A 118 1.19 14.36 15.61
C ILE A 118 1.63 14.57 14.16
N GLY A 119 2.79 14.03 13.77
CA GLY A 119 3.32 14.20 12.43
C GLY A 119 2.42 13.60 11.35
N VAL A 120 1.87 12.40 11.57
CA VAL A 120 0.92 11.76 10.65
C VAL A 120 -0.40 12.53 10.61
N SER A 121 -0.93 12.98 11.75
CA SER A 121 -2.15 13.80 11.79
C SER A 121 -1.99 15.10 11.02
N LEU A 122 -0.85 15.76 11.17
CA LEU A 122 -0.54 16.99 10.43
C LEU A 122 -0.44 16.74 8.92
N ALA A 123 0.25 15.65 8.52
CA ALA A 123 0.35 15.29 7.10
C ALA A 123 -1.02 14.98 6.49
N ILE A 124 -1.91 14.30 7.24
CA ILE A 124 -3.29 14.03 6.81
C ILE A 124 -4.10 15.32 6.69
N ALA A 125 -3.93 16.27 7.59
CA ALA A 125 -4.58 17.58 7.45
C ALA A 125 -4.11 18.31 6.17
N GLY A 126 -2.82 18.22 5.83
CA GLY A 126 -2.28 18.72 4.55
C GLY A 126 -2.91 18.02 3.33
N LEU A 127 -3.07 16.69 3.38
CA LEU A 127 -3.78 15.94 2.31
C LEU A 127 -5.24 16.35 2.22
N GLY A 128 -5.91 16.59 3.35
CA GLY A 128 -7.27 17.12 3.40
C GLY A 128 -7.40 18.46 2.68
N ALA A 129 -6.45 19.37 2.90
CA ALA A 129 -6.41 20.66 2.21
C ALA A 129 -6.25 20.51 0.68
N ILE A 130 -5.40 19.58 0.22
CA ILE A 130 -5.24 19.25 -1.20
C ILE A 130 -6.56 18.66 -1.75
N ALA A 131 -7.19 17.73 -1.00
CA ALA A 131 -8.39 17.03 -1.44
C ALA A 131 -9.60 17.95 -1.57
N VAL A 132 -9.79 18.92 -0.66
CA VAL A 132 -10.94 19.84 -0.67
C VAL A 132 -11.05 20.60 -1.99
N GLY A 133 -9.92 21.06 -2.55
CA GLY A 133 -9.89 21.75 -3.84
C GLY A 133 -10.29 20.87 -5.02
N ARG A 134 -10.03 19.56 -4.95
CA ARG A 134 -10.26 18.57 -6.02
C ARG A 134 -11.57 17.79 -5.88
N ALA A 135 -12.22 17.83 -4.70
CA ALA A 135 -13.41 17.03 -4.43
C ALA A 135 -14.73 17.66 -4.92
N ARG A 136 -14.71 18.90 -5.45
CA ARG A 136 -15.93 19.58 -5.92
C ARG A 136 -16.59 18.79 -7.06
N GLY A 137 -17.87 18.43 -6.85
CA GLY A 137 -18.65 17.67 -7.84
C GLY A 137 -18.37 16.17 -7.89
N VAL A 138 -17.49 15.65 -7.03
CA VAL A 138 -17.21 14.20 -6.95
C VAL A 138 -18.31 13.52 -6.13
N PRO A 139 -18.90 12.40 -6.64
CA PRO A 139 -19.91 11.65 -5.89
C PRO A 139 -19.35 11.15 -4.54
N LEU A 140 -20.12 11.32 -3.46
CA LEU A 140 -19.72 10.85 -2.12
C LEU A 140 -19.43 9.35 -2.10
N GLN A 141 -20.17 8.55 -2.87
CA GLN A 141 -19.92 7.12 -3.03
C GLN A 141 -18.52 6.85 -3.57
N ALA A 142 -18.06 7.60 -4.58
CA ALA A 142 -16.74 7.44 -5.15
C ALA A 142 -15.63 7.75 -4.14
N VAL A 143 -15.81 8.81 -3.35
CA VAL A 143 -14.88 9.14 -2.24
C VAL A 143 -14.88 8.04 -1.17
N ALA A 144 -16.06 7.56 -0.75
CA ALA A 144 -16.19 6.50 0.24
C ALA A 144 -15.50 5.20 -0.18
N LEU A 145 -15.66 4.80 -1.46
CA LEU A 145 -14.95 3.65 -2.03
C LEU A 145 -13.42 3.89 -2.05
N GLY A 146 -12.96 5.08 -2.40
CA GLY A 146 -11.55 5.45 -2.33
C GLY A 146 -10.98 5.30 -0.92
N VAL A 147 -11.69 5.80 0.10
CA VAL A 147 -11.31 5.66 1.51
C VAL A 147 -11.33 4.18 1.95
N ALA A 148 -12.33 3.41 1.52
CA ALA A 148 -12.39 1.96 1.79
C ALA A 148 -11.20 1.21 1.18
N SER A 149 -10.75 1.62 -0.03
CA SER A 149 -9.54 1.06 -0.64
C SER A 149 -8.29 1.34 0.19
N ALA A 150 -8.15 2.58 0.73
CA ALA A 150 -7.04 2.93 1.62
C ALA A 150 -7.08 2.15 2.94
N ALA A 151 -8.27 1.91 3.50
CA ALA A 151 -8.44 1.06 4.68
C ALA A 151 -8.05 -0.39 4.39
N SER A 152 -8.44 -0.93 3.25
CA SER A 152 -8.04 -2.27 2.81
C SER A 152 -6.52 -2.38 2.67
N TRP A 153 -5.85 -1.37 2.09
CA TRP A 153 -4.39 -1.32 2.08
C TRP A 153 -3.81 -1.34 3.49
N GLY A 154 -4.41 -0.58 4.42
CA GLY A 154 -4.03 -0.59 5.83
C GLY A 154 -4.10 -1.99 6.46
N CYS A 155 -5.17 -2.74 6.22
CA CYS A 155 -5.31 -4.14 6.64
C CYS A 155 -4.21 -5.02 6.04
N GLY A 156 -3.96 -4.91 4.73
CA GLY A 156 -2.91 -5.67 4.04
C GLY A 156 -1.52 -5.41 4.62
N ASN A 157 -1.20 -4.16 4.96
CA ASN A 157 0.06 -3.79 5.63
C ASN A 157 0.20 -4.47 7.00
N VAL A 158 -0.88 -4.47 7.81
CA VAL A 158 -0.87 -5.10 9.13
C VAL A 158 -0.71 -6.61 9.03
N VAL A 159 -1.40 -7.27 8.09
CA VAL A 159 -1.23 -8.70 7.83
C VAL A 159 0.21 -9.02 7.39
N THR A 160 0.77 -8.23 6.47
CA THR A 160 2.17 -8.38 6.03
C THR A 160 3.14 -8.21 7.20
N ARG A 161 2.89 -7.21 8.05
CA ARG A 161 3.68 -6.95 9.26
C ARG A 161 3.58 -8.09 10.27
N ALA A 162 2.39 -8.61 10.51
CA ALA A 162 2.13 -9.74 11.41
C ALA A 162 2.79 -11.02 10.94
N ALA A 163 2.74 -11.28 9.65
CA ALA A 163 3.30 -12.49 9.05
C ALA A 163 4.82 -12.56 9.14
N LYS A 164 5.52 -11.41 9.20
CA LYS A 164 6.99 -11.29 9.28
C LYS A 164 7.70 -12.26 8.32
N PRO A 165 7.40 -12.24 7.01
CA PRO A 165 7.95 -13.20 6.07
C PRO A 165 9.49 -13.10 6.04
N LYS A 166 10.19 -14.22 6.14
CA LYS A 166 11.65 -14.28 5.92
C LYS A 166 11.99 -14.00 4.46
N ARG A 167 11.04 -14.35 3.55
CA ARG A 167 11.12 -14.13 2.10
C ARG A 167 9.98 -13.22 1.63
N PRO A 168 10.06 -11.89 1.83
CA PRO A 168 8.98 -10.96 1.51
C PRO A 168 8.59 -10.96 0.03
N PHE A 169 9.56 -11.15 -0.86
CA PHE A 169 9.33 -11.25 -2.29
C PHE A 169 8.48 -12.50 -2.66
N SER A 170 8.69 -13.61 -1.96
CA SER A 170 7.82 -14.79 -2.12
C SER A 170 6.39 -14.49 -1.71
N LEU A 171 6.19 -13.74 -0.60
CA LEU A 171 4.84 -13.32 -0.21
C LEU A 171 4.19 -12.45 -1.27
N LEU A 172 4.92 -11.50 -1.87
CA LEU A 172 4.41 -10.66 -2.95
C LEU A 172 3.92 -11.50 -4.14
N VAL A 173 4.78 -12.37 -4.69
CA VAL A 173 4.46 -13.18 -5.87
C VAL A 173 3.26 -14.10 -5.60
N TRP A 174 3.27 -14.82 -4.49
CA TRP A 174 2.22 -15.78 -4.16
C TRP A 174 0.90 -15.11 -3.76
N SER A 175 0.92 -13.96 -3.11
CA SER A 175 -0.31 -13.20 -2.83
C SER A 175 -0.91 -12.59 -4.10
N SER A 176 -0.06 -12.26 -5.09
CA SER A 176 -0.53 -11.75 -6.39
C SER A 176 -1.32 -12.77 -7.21
N VAL A 177 -1.23 -14.08 -6.90
CA VAL A 177 -2.06 -15.14 -7.54
C VAL A 177 -3.54 -15.02 -7.17
N VAL A 178 -3.83 -14.48 -6.00
CA VAL A 178 -5.19 -14.41 -5.44
C VAL A 178 -6.06 -13.37 -6.16
N ALA A 179 -5.46 -12.26 -6.59
CA ALA A 179 -6.20 -11.11 -7.10
C ALA A 179 -6.78 -11.27 -8.54
N PRO A 180 -6.09 -11.91 -9.50
CA PRO A 180 -6.54 -11.92 -10.90
C PRO A 180 -7.94 -12.46 -11.12
N LEU A 181 -8.29 -13.61 -10.53
CA LEU A 181 -9.60 -14.21 -10.73
C LEU A 181 -10.77 -13.34 -10.23
N PRO A 182 -10.76 -12.84 -8.97
CA PRO A 182 -11.79 -11.91 -8.53
C PRO A 182 -11.85 -10.63 -9.37
N LEU A 183 -10.71 -10.06 -9.75
CA LEU A 183 -10.66 -8.83 -10.54
C LEU A 183 -11.17 -9.04 -11.96
N LEU A 184 -10.86 -10.18 -12.62
CA LEU A 184 -11.43 -10.56 -13.91
C LEU A 184 -12.93 -10.74 -13.81
N GLY A 185 -13.43 -11.42 -12.75
CA GLY A 185 -14.86 -11.56 -12.51
C GLY A 185 -15.56 -10.21 -12.35
N LEU A 186 -14.99 -9.31 -11.56
CA LEU A 186 -15.51 -7.93 -11.41
C LEU A 186 -15.44 -7.15 -12.73
N SER A 187 -14.35 -7.29 -13.49
CA SER A 187 -14.21 -6.68 -14.81
C SER A 187 -15.29 -7.16 -15.80
N LEU A 188 -15.57 -8.46 -15.81
CA LEU A 188 -16.65 -8.99 -16.65
C LEU A 188 -18.02 -8.41 -16.28
N ILE A 189 -18.29 -8.26 -14.98
CA ILE A 189 -19.58 -7.73 -14.48
C ILE A 189 -19.71 -6.23 -14.77
N PHE A 190 -18.69 -5.43 -14.49
CA PHE A 190 -18.78 -3.97 -14.53
C PHE A 190 -18.28 -3.35 -15.84
N GLU A 191 -17.34 -4.00 -16.54
CA GLU A 191 -16.71 -3.46 -17.75
C GLU A 191 -17.20 -4.17 -19.02
N GLY A 192 -17.49 -5.48 -18.93
CA GLY A 192 -18.02 -6.28 -20.02
C GLY A 192 -16.96 -6.73 -21.03
N THR A 193 -17.31 -7.77 -21.81
CA THR A 193 -16.41 -8.37 -22.83
C THR A 193 -16.10 -7.46 -24.00
N GLY A 194 -17.00 -6.54 -24.35
CA GLY A 194 -16.79 -5.59 -25.45
C GLY A 194 -15.61 -4.66 -25.22
N ARG A 195 -15.43 -4.18 -23.96
CA ARG A 195 -14.27 -3.37 -23.59
C ARG A 195 -12.96 -4.18 -23.62
N TRP A 196 -13.01 -5.48 -23.32
CA TRP A 196 -11.84 -6.35 -23.43
C TRP A 196 -11.38 -6.50 -24.86
N GLN A 197 -12.35 -6.75 -25.79
CA GLN A 197 -12.04 -6.83 -27.21
C GLN A 197 -11.44 -5.55 -27.75
N SER A 198 -12.01 -4.41 -27.37
CA SER A 198 -11.45 -3.09 -27.72
C SER A 198 -10.03 -2.92 -27.20
N ALA A 199 -9.78 -3.25 -25.93
CA ALA A 199 -8.45 -3.17 -25.35
C ALA A 199 -7.42 -4.01 -26.11
N VAL A 200 -7.75 -5.27 -26.44
CA VAL A 200 -6.84 -6.16 -27.19
C VAL A 200 -6.56 -5.64 -28.60
N SER A 201 -7.57 -5.08 -29.28
CA SER A 201 -7.43 -4.60 -30.67
C SER A 201 -6.75 -3.24 -30.80
N SER A 202 -6.82 -2.38 -29.75
CA SER A 202 -6.34 -0.98 -29.80
C SER A 202 -5.13 -0.68 -28.90
N VAL A 203 -4.64 -1.67 -28.14
CA VAL A 203 -3.50 -1.44 -27.26
C VAL A 203 -2.26 -1.00 -28.05
N GLY A 204 -1.75 0.18 -27.74
CA GLY A 204 -0.52 0.72 -28.32
C GLY A 204 0.70 0.50 -27.45
N ALA A 205 1.86 0.96 -27.94
CA ALA A 205 3.12 0.86 -27.20
C ALA A 205 3.08 1.56 -25.84
N SER A 206 2.35 2.66 -25.72
CA SER A 206 2.17 3.41 -24.45
C SER A 206 1.43 2.58 -23.39
N GLY A 207 0.33 1.90 -23.79
CA GLY A 207 -0.42 1.02 -22.89
C GLY A 207 0.41 -0.18 -22.42
N LEU A 208 1.16 -0.81 -23.32
CA LEU A 208 2.08 -1.90 -22.98
C LEU A 208 3.22 -1.44 -22.07
N ALA A 209 3.80 -0.26 -22.33
CA ALA A 209 4.83 0.32 -21.49
C ALA A 209 4.29 0.66 -20.09
N ALA A 210 3.06 1.18 -20.01
CA ALA A 210 2.38 1.43 -18.74
C ALA A 210 2.18 0.11 -17.97
N LEU A 211 1.71 -0.95 -18.62
CA LEU A 211 1.55 -2.27 -18.00
C LEU A 211 2.89 -2.83 -17.52
N ALA A 212 3.94 -2.72 -18.32
CA ALA A 212 5.28 -3.16 -17.93
C ALA A 212 5.79 -2.37 -16.70
N TYR A 213 5.59 -1.06 -16.66
CA TYR A 213 5.97 -0.23 -15.51
C TYR A 213 5.23 -0.64 -14.23
N VAL A 214 3.92 -0.82 -14.28
CA VAL A 214 3.15 -1.19 -13.08
C VAL A 214 3.52 -2.57 -12.57
N VAL A 215 3.91 -3.50 -13.45
CA VAL A 215 4.38 -4.84 -13.07
C VAL A 215 5.80 -4.77 -12.49
N VAL A 216 6.75 -4.22 -13.24
CA VAL A 216 8.17 -4.29 -12.89
C VAL A 216 8.54 -3.27 -11.83
N VAL A 217 8.24 -1.98 -12.07
CA VAL A 217 8.68 -0.91 -11.19
C VAL A 217 7.75 -0.76 -9.99
N SER A 218 6.44 -0.62 -10.24
CA SER A 218 5.50 -0.37 -9.15
C SER A 218 5.26 -1.61 -8.29
N THR A 219 5.20 -2.81 -8.89
CA THR A 219 4.86 -4.03 -8.13
C THR A 219 6.11 -4.80 -7.71
N PHE A 220 6.94 -5.32 -8.60
CA PHE A 220 8.10 -6.10 -8.17
C PHE A 220 9.07 -5.29 -7.33
N PHE A 221 9.49 -4.14 -7.79
CA PHE A 221 10.39 -3.29 -7.01
C PHE A 221 9.65 -2.60 -5.86
N GLY A 222 8.56 -1.88 -6.14
CA GLY A 222 7.85 -1.07 -5.15
C GLY A 222 7.26 -1.91 -4.01
N TYR A 223 6.33 -2.84 -4.31
CA TYR A 223 5.74 -3.69 -3.26
C TYR A 223 6.71 -4.72 -2.71
N GLY A 224 7.66 -5.24 -3.51
CA GLY A 224 8.72 -6.11 -3.02
C GLY A 224 9.55 -5.44 -1.92
N SER A 225 9.99 -4.21 -2.17
CA SER A 225 10.71 -3.39 -1.20
C SER A 225 9.84 -3.01 0.00
N TRP A 226 8.56 -2.69 -0.25
CA TRP A 226 7.61 -2.35 0.79
C TRP A 226 7.35 -3.50 1.75
N TYR A 227 7.10 -4.72 1.25
CA TYR A 227 6.91 -5.90 2.08
C TYR A 227 8.18 -6.23 2.87
N TRP A 228 9.35 -6.02 2.26
CA TRP A 228 10.63 -6.17 2.94
C TRP A 228 10.78 -5.16 4.10
N LEU A 229 10.41 -3.90 3.89
CA LEU A 229 10.40 -2.88 4.95
C LEU A 229 9.38 -3.23 6.05
N MET A 230 8.15 -3.58 5.67
CA MET A 230 7.08 -3.97 6.60
C MET A 230 7.42 -5.21 7.42
N SER A 231 8.21 -6.15 6.87
CA SER A 231 8.66 -7.33 7.63
C SER A 231 9.69 -7.00 8.71
N ARG A 232 10.41 -5.87 8.58
CA ARG A 232 11.54 -5.49 9.46
C ARG A 232 11.24 -4.36 10.44
N TYR A 233 10.35 -3.46 10.07
CA TYR A 233 10.09 -2.24 10.83
C TYR A 233 8.62 -2.16 11.25
N PRO A 234 8.31 -1.47 12.37
CA PRO A 234 6.93 -1.17 12.75
C PRO A 234 6.17 -0.50 11.63
N ALA A 235 4.88 -0.85 11.48
CA ALA A 235 4.02 -0.26 10.47
C ALA A 235 3.91 1.26 10.63
N SER A 236 3.88 1.74 11.89
CA SER A 236 3.89 3.16 12.25
C SER A 236 5.15 3.92 11.80
N THR A 237 6.23 3.20 11.47
CA THR A 237 7.48 3.79 10.95
C THR A 237 7.53 3.78 9.42
N VAL A 238 6.96 2.77 8.78
CA VAL A 238 7.04 2.59 7.32
C VAL A 238 5.86 3.26 6.62
N ALA A 239 4.64 3.08 7.13
CA ALA A 239 3.43 3.57 6.47
C ALA A 239 3.45 5.09 6.16
N PRO A 240 3.99 5.99 7.01
CA PRO A 240 4.01 7.42 6.73
C PRO A 240 4.74 7.83 5.45
N PHE A 241 5.68 7.01 4.93
CA PHE A 241 6.39 7.34 3.68
C PHE A 241 5.44 7.46 2.47
N THR A 242 4.29 6.79 2.49
CA THR A 242 3.29 6.92 1.41
C THR A 242 2.65 8.30 1.35
N LEU A 243 2.68 9.07 2.43
CA LEU A 243 2.18 10.45 2.45
C LEU A 243 3.00 11.40 1.54
N LEU A 244 4.20 10.96 1.12
CA LEU A 244 5.00 11.69 0.14
C LEU A 244 4.47 11.50 -1.30
N VAL A 245 3.72 10.45 -1.57
CA VAL A 245 3.23 10.10 -2.91
C VAL A 245 2.43 11.23 -3.56
N PRO A 246 1.45 11.87 -2.92
CA PRO A 246 0.72 12.97 -3.53
C PRO A 246 1.60 14.19 -3.83
N VAL A 247 2.55 14.50 -2.95
CA VAL A 247 3.47 15.63 -3.12
C VAL A 247 4.32 15.45 -4.38
N VAL A 248 4.93 14.28 -4.51
CA VAL A 248 5.73 13.93 -5.71
C VAL A 248 4.81 13.78 -6.93
N GLY A 249 3.58 13.28 -6.75
CA GLY A 249 2.57 13.17 -7.81
C GLY A 249 2.20 14.51 -8.43
N ILE A 250 1.99 15.55 -7.61
CA ILE A 250 1.73 16.93 -8.07
C ILE A 250 2.91 17.44 -8.91
N VAL A 251 4.14 17.25 -8.43
CA VAL A 251 5.35 17.66 -9.18
C VAL A 251 5.46 16.87 -10.50
N THR A 252 5.17 15.58 -10.49
CA THR A 252 5.22 14.74 -11.69
C THR A 252 4.16 15.17 -12.72
N ALA A 253 2.92 15.44 -12.27
CA ALA A 253 1.84 15.91 -13.14
C ALA A 253 2.19 17.28 -13.76
N TRP A 254 2.80 18.18 -12.98
CA TRP A 254 3.27 19.45 -13.50
C TRP A 254 4.34 19.27 -14.59
N LEU A 255 5.36 18.46 -14.34
CA LEU A 255 6.47 18.25 -15.27
C LEU A 255 6.07 17.46 -16.54
N VAL A 256 5.14 16.49 -16.42
CA VAL A 256 4.79 15.57 -17.52
C VAL A 256 3.54 16.03 -18.28
N ARG A 257 2.53 16.56 -17.56
CA ARG A 257 1.24 16.97 -18.14
C ARG A 257 1.09 18.49 -18.26
N GLY A 258 2.03 19.28 -17.75
CA GLY A 258 1.95 20.75 -17.72
C GLY A 258 0.89 21.29 -16.74
N GLU A 259 0.42 20.48 -15.80
CA GLU A 259 -0.59 20.87 -14.82
C GLU A 259 0.04 21.77 -13.75
N HIS A 260 -0.28 23.07 -13.76
CA HIS A 260 0.22 23.99 -12.73
C HIS A 260 -0.43 23.73 -11.38
N PRO A 261 0.34 23.49 -10.31
CA PRO A 261 -0.22 23.30 -8.98
C PRO A 261 -0.87 24.58 -8.45
N THR A 262 -2.01 24.41 -7.79
CA THR A 262 -2.69 25.50 -7.10
C THR A 262 -1.98 25.87 -5.80
N TRP A 263 -2.21 27.09 -5.29
CA TRP A 263 -1.66 27.51 -3.98
C TRP A 263 -2.09 26.59 -2.85
N GLY A 264 -3.31 26.06 -2.87
CA GLY A 264 -3.80 25.09 -1.89
C GLY A 264 -3.00 23.78 -1.92
N GLU A 265 -2.65 23.30 -3.11
CA GLU A 265 -1.81 22.10 -3.28
C GLU A 265 -0.37 22.32 -2.80
N LEU A 266 0.21 23.49 -3.08
CA LEU A 266 1.55 23.83 -2.61
C LEU A 266 1.61 23.94 -1.08
N LEU A 267 0.65 24.65 -0.47
CA LEU A 267 0.56 24.77 1.00
C LEU A 267 0.25 23.42 1.66
N GLY A 268 -0.71 22.67 1.11
CA GLY A 268 -1.01 21.33 1.59
C GLY A 268 0.20 20.39 1.51
N SER A 269 0.95 20.44 0.41
CA SER A 269 2.20 19.67 0.23
C SER A 269 3.26 20.06 1.27
N LEU A 270 3.42 21.34 1.56
CA LEU A 270 4.34 21.81 2.62
C LEU A 270 3.94 21.24 3.99
N VAL A 271 2.63 21.27 4.32
CA VAL A 271 2.11 20.71 5.57
C VAL A 271 2.36 19.20 5.64
N VAL A 272 2.18 18.47 4.53
CA VAL A 272 2.51 17.03 4.42
C VAL A 272 3.99 16.79 4.71
N LEU A 273 4.89 17.56 4.10
CA LEU A 273 6.34 17.41 4.29
C LEU A 273 6.76 17.70 5.73
N VAL A 274 6.21 18.74 6.36
CA VAL A 274 6.45 19.05 7.77
C VAL A 274 5.95 17.92 8.67
N GLY A 275 4.73 17.43 8.44
CA GLY A 275 4.15 16.31 9.19
C GLY A 275 4.99 15.05 9.06
N LEU A 276 5.42 14.72 7.85
CA LEU A 276 6.30 13.57 7.59
C LEU A 276 7.65 13.74 8.28
N GLY A 277 8.27 14.93 8.21
CA GLY A 277 9.51 15.25 8.90
C GLY A 277 9.41 15.07 10.42
N LEU A 278 8.30 15.51 11.03
CA LEU A 278 8.02 15.27 12.45
C LEU A 278 7.85 13.79 12.78
N ALA A 279 7.09 13.04 11.95
CA ALA A 279 6.86 11.62 12.14
C ALA A 279 8.16 10.79 12.06
N LEU A 280 9.08 11.16 11.15
CA LEU A 280 10.36 10.47 10.93
C LEU A 280 11.48 10.98 11.83
N GLY A 281 11.51 12.27 12.16
CA GLY A 281 12.58 12.94 12.92
C GLY A 281 12.77 12.41 14.34
N ALA A 282 11.75 11.74 14.91
CA ALA A 282 11.83 11.07 16.20
C ALA A 282 12.88 9.93 16.26
N ARG A 283 13.39 9.45 15.13
CA ARG A 283 14.32 8.30 15.08
C ARG A 283 15.66 8.58 14.36
N LEU A 284 15.81 9.71 13.69
CA LEU A 284 17.12 10.08 13.14
C LEU A 284 18.07 10.60 14.23
N GLY A 285 17.51 11.08 15.38
CA GLY A 285 18.28 11.52 16.55
C GLY A 285 18.53 10.45 17.61
N ALA A 286 17.79 9.33 17.60
CA ALA A 286 17.97 8.23 18.55
C ALA A 286 18.84 7.12 17.95
N GLY A 287 20.04 7.49 17.50
CA GLY A 287 21.05 6.52 17.12
C GLY A 287 21.56 5.82 18.39
N GLY A 288 21.02 4.64 18.73
CA GLY A 288 21.62 3.83 19.78
C GLY A 288 20.70 2.94 20.63
N GLU A 289 19.40 3.07 20.58
CA GLU A 289 18.56 2.14 21.32
C GLU A 289 18.42 0.80 20.56
N ARG A 290 19.06 -0.23 21.12
CA ARG A 290 18.81 -1.63 20.75
C ARG A 290 17.29 -1.85 20.78
N PRO A 291 16.72 -2.67 19.87
CA PRO A 291 15.34 -3.08 19.98
C PRO A 291 15.14 -3.63 21.39
N ALA A 292 14.14 -3.10 22.12
CA ALA A 292 13.79 -3.60 23.44
C ALA A 292 13.71 -5.14 23.36
N PRO A 293 14.34 -5.88 24.27
CA PRO A 293 14.22 -7.32 24.27
C PRO A 293 12.73 -7.63 24.35
N TYR A 294 12.24 -8.36 23.36
CA TYR A 294 10.87 -8.87 23.38
C TYR A 294 10.69 -9.53 24.74
N LEU A 295 9.74 -9.06 25.54
CA LEU A 295 9.29 -9.80 26.70
C LEU A 295 9.01 -11.22 26.21
N ARG A 296 9.91 -12.17 26.51
CA ARG A 296 9.58 -13.58 26.47
C ARG A 296 8.43 -13.72 27.46
N VAL A 297 7.23 -13.78 26.92
CA VAL A 297 6.14 -14.40 27.67
C VAL A 297 6.53 -15.86 27.70
N ASP A 298 7.20 -16.29 28.79
CA ASP A 298 7.39 -17.70 29.11
C ASP A 298 6.00 -18.29 29.37
N VAL A 299 5.35 -18.66 28.29
CA VAL A 299 4.19 -19.55 28.36
C VAL A 299 4.79 -20.92 28.64
N LYS A 300 4.96 -21.23 29.95
CA LYS A 300 5.20 -22.62 30.38
C LYS A 300 4.05 -23.45 29.79
N PRO A 301 4.35 -24.50 29.00
CA PRO A 301 3.32 -25.35 28.43
C PRO A 301 2.48 -25.93 29.58
N HIS A 302 1.18 -26.00 29.44
CA HIS A 302 0.23 -26.46 30.45
C HIS A 302 0.54 -27.86 31.02
N TYR A 303 1.36 -28.68 30.33
CA TYR A 303 1.73 -30.01 30.78
C TYR A 303 2.82 -30.03 31.88
N GLU A 304 3.66 -28.98 32.01
CA GLU A 304 4.65 -28.90 33.09
C GLU A 304 4.02 -28.54 34.43
N ARG A 305 2.92 -27.77 34.46
CA ARG A 305 2.17 -27.51 35.71
C ARG A 305 1.50 -28.74 36.30
N ALA A 306 1.16 -29.73 35.47
CA ALA A 306 0.58 -30.97 35.93
C ALA A 306 1.64 -31.92 36.57
N ARG A 307 2.91 -31.80 36.21
CA ARG A 307 4.00 -32.61 36.77
C ARG A 307 4.43 -32.10 38.14
N ASP A 308 4.51 -30.80 38.35
CA ASP A 308 4.91 -30.21 39.62
C ASP A 308 3.82 -30.39 40.71
N SER A 309 2.55 -30.52 40.32
CA SER A 309 1.46 -30.83 41.27
C SER A 309 1.39 -32.32 41.66
N ALA A 310 1.92 -33.21 40.83
CA ALA A 310 1.97 -34.65 41.12
C ALA A 310 3.21 -35.08 41.95
N ALA A 311 4.28 -34.27 41.93
CA ALA A 311 5.51 -34.54 42.68
C ALA A 311 5.50 -34.03 44.15
N GLY A 312 4.45 -33.28 44.55
CA GLY A 312 4.30 -32.70 45.90
C GLY A 312 3.40 -33.47 46.84
N GLN A 313 2.93 -34.67 46.46
CA GLN A 313 2.06 -35.53 47.28
C GLN A 313 2.67 -36.96 47.46
N GLY A 314 3.97 -37.06 47.64
CA GLY A 314 4.64 -38.30 48.01
C GLY A 314 5.48 -38.14 49.26
#